data_931f344afc87a9869fe5af4c0fdcb9a3
#
_entry.id   931f344afc87a9869fe5af4c0fdcb9a3
#
_cell.length_a   1.000
_cell.length_b   1.000
_cell.length_c   1.000
_cell.angle_alpha   90.00
_cell.angle_beta   90.00
_cell.angle_gamma   90.00
#
_symmetry.space_group_name_H-M   'P 1'
#
loop_
_entity.id
_entity.type
_entity.pdbx_description
1 polymer ?
#
loop_
_entity_poly.entity_id
_entity_poly.type
_entity_poly.pdbx_seq_one_letter_code
_entity_poly.pdbx_strand_id
1 'polypeptide(L)'
;SVAVALVYGQRYAAERNFLHGEYYSLALFSLVGQMVMISSTNLMALYMGLELQALSLYAMVALRRDHTRSIEAAMKYFILGAIASGLLLFGMSLVYGATGGSLGYTEIANKVVSGHVDTQMPILIMGLVFLVAGVAFKLGVVPFHMWVPDVYQGSPTAVTLMIAAAPKIAAFVMVVRLF
;
A
#
# COMPACT_ATOMS: atom_id res chain seq x y z
N SER A 1 5.64 7.75 -13.23
CA SER A 1 6.39 6.52 -12.86
C SER A 1 5.76 5.27 -13.48
N VAL A 2 4.43 5.01 -13.33
CA VAL A 2 3.76 3.82 -13.90
C VAL A 2 3.91 3.74 -15.41
N ALA A 3 3.64 4.81 -16.15
CA ALA A 3 3.80 4.85 -17.61
C ALA A 3 5.23 4.48 -18.06
N VAL A 4 6.24 5.01 -17.36
CA VAL A 4 7.64 4.71 -17.63
C VAL A 4 7.93 3.23 -17.37
N ALA A 5 7.45 2.67 -16.25
CA ALA A 5 7.61 1.26 -15.93
C ALA A 5 6.95 0.34 -16.97
N LEU A 6 5.78 0.73 -17.49
CA LEU A 6 5.09 -0.02 -18.55
C LEU A 6 5.87 0.00 -19.87
N VAL A 7 6.38 1.17 -20.30
CA VAL A 7 7.15 1.30 -21.54
C VAL A 7 8.46 0.50 -21.46
N TYR A 8 9.23 0.65 -20.39
CA TYR A 8 10.49 -0.10 -20.21
C TYR A 8 10.25 -1.59 -19.98
N GLY A 9 9.17 -1.95 -19.28
CA GLY A 9 8.84 -3.34 -18.98
C GLY A 9 8.28 -4.12 -20.16
N GLN A 10 7.75 -3.46 -21.18
CA GLN A 10 7.04 -4.10 -22.31
C GLN A 10 7.92 -5.12 -23.04
N ARG A 11 9.13 -4.73 -23.43
CA ARG A 11 10.04 -5.60 -24.17
C ARG A 11 10.46 -6.82 -23.35
N TYR A 12 10.79 -6.60 -22.09
CA TYR A 12 11.13 -7.68 -21.14
C TYR A 12 9.96 -8.64 -20.92
N ALA A 13 8.75 -8.12 -20.77
CA ALA A 13 7.55 -8.92 -20.57
C ALA A 13 7.19 -9.77 -21.81
N ALA A 14 7.39 -9.21 -23.01
CA ALA A 14 7.20 -9.93 -24.28
C ALA A 14 8.20 -11.09 -24.43
N GLU A 15 9.50 -10.85 -24.17
CA GLU A 15 10.56 -11.87 -24.26
C GLU A 15 10.37 -13.01 -23.26
N ARG A 16 9.68 -12.78 -22.15
CA ARG A 16 9.43 -13.75 -21.06
C ARG A 16 8.03 -14.35 -21.07
N ASN A 17 7.24 -14.14 -22.12
CA ASN A 17 5.89 -14.67 -22.32
C ASN A 17 4.89 -14.39 -21.19
N PHE A 18 5.00 -13.25 -20.51
CA PHE A 18 3.97 -12.80 -19.55
C PHE A 18 3.32 -11.47 -19.93
N LEU A 19 3.55 -11.00 -21.17
CA LEU A 19 2.90 -9.83 -21.72
C LEU A 19 1.47 -10.18 -22.17
N HIS A 20 0.58 -10.33 -21.19
CA HIS A 20 -0.84 -10.56 -21.42
C HIS A 20 -1.64 -9.31 -21.08
N GLY A 21 -2.90 -9.23 -21.51
CA GLY A 21 -3.82 -8.14 -21.15
C GLY A 21 -3.92 -7.92 -19.63
N GLU A 22 -3.78 -9.00 -18.84
CA GLU A 22 -3.76 -8.97 -17.37
C GLU A 22 -2.68 -8.04 -16.80
N TYR A 23 -1.47 -8.02 -17.41
CA TYR A 23 -0.37 -7.16 -16.97
C TYR A 23 -0.76 -5.67 -17.02
N TYR A 24 -1.36 -5.24 -18.13
CA TYR A 24 -1.78 -3.84 -18.29
C TYR A 24 -2.98 -3.50 -17.41
N SER A 25 -3.96 -4.39 -17.31
CA SER A 25 -5.13 -4.17 -16.46
C SER A 25 -4.75 -4.02 -15.01
N LEU A 26 -3.89 -4.89 -14.47
CA LEU A 26 -3.40 -4.82 -13.10
C LEU A 26 -2.56 -3.56 -12.86
N ALA A 27 -1.73 -3.17 -13.82
CA ALA A 27 -0.96 -1.93 -13.75
C ALA A 27 -1.87 -0.70 -13.68
N LEU A 28 -2.96 -0.67 -14.46
CA LEU A 28 -3.94 0.41 -14.43
C LEU A 28 -4.72 0.42 -13.10
N PHE A 29 -5.14 -0.73 -12.58
CA PHE A 29 -5.78 -0.81 -11.26
C PHE A 29 -4.84 -0.32 -10.15
N SER A 30 -3.56 -0.69 -10.21
CA SER A 30 -2.56 -0.16 -9.27
C SER A 30 -2.43 1.37 -9.38
N LEU A 31 -2.45 1.93 -10.59
CA LEU A 31 -2.42 3.37 -10.82
C LEU A 31 -3.67 4.06 -10.25
N VAL A 32 -4.86 3.52 -10.51
CA VAL A 32 -6.12 4.06 -9.96
C VAL A 32 -6.08 4.03 -8.43
N GLY A 33 -5.63 2.92 -7.82
CA GLY A 33 -5.45 2.84 -6.38
C GLY A 33 -4.53 3.91 -5.82
N GLN A 34 -3.39 4.19 -6.49
CA GLN A 34 -2.47 5.27 -6.12
C GLN A 34 -3.14 6.65 -6.23
N MET A 35 -3.88 6.91 -7.30
CA MET A 35 -4.57 8.18 -7.49
C MET A 35 -5.63 8.41 -6.40
N VAL A 36 -6.45 7.38 -6.09
CA VAL A 36 -7.44 7.44 -5.01
C VAL A 36 -6.76 7.70 -3.67
N MET A 37 -5.67 6.99 -3.36
CA MET A 37 -4.92 7.16 -2.13
C MET A 37 -4.35 8.57 -1.98
N ILE A 38 -3.77 9.14 -3.05
CA ILE A 38 -3.19 10.49 -3.04
C ILE A 38 -4.26 11.57 -2.94
N SER A 39 -5.41 11.40 -3.58
CA SER A 39 -6.49 12.39 -3.59
C SER A 39 -7.45 12.28 -2.40
N SER A 40 -7.34 11.23 -1.59
CA SER A 40 -8.25 10.98 -0.48
C SER A 40 -8.21 12.10 0.58
N THR A 41 -9.37 12.42 1.14
CA THR A 41 -9.55 13.39 2.24
C THR A 41 -10.00 12.73 3.54
N ASN A 42 -10.19 11.41 3.50
CA ASN A 42 -10.60 10.62 4.66
C ASN A 42 -9.90 9.25 4.70
N LEU A 43 -9.86 8.66 5.90
CA LEU A 43 -9.19 7.39 6.17
C LEU A 43 -9.76 6.22 5.36
N MET A 44 -11.08 6.17 5.13
CA MET A 44 -11.70 5.07 4.40
C MET A 44 -11.32 5.08 2.92
N ALA A 45 -11.39 6.24 2.26
CA ALA A 45 -10.98 6.37 0.86
C ALA A 45 -9.48 6.08 0.68
N LEU A 46 -8.64 6.52 1.63
CA LEU A 46 -7.23 6.18 1.68
C LEU A 46 -7.02 4.67 1.69
N TYR A 47 -7.70 3.98 2.60
CA TYR A 47 -7.60 2.52 2.76
C TYR A 47 -8.03 1.78 1.50
N MET A 48 -9.16 2.16 0.90
CA MET A 48 -9.65 1.55 -0.35
C MET A 48 -8.66 1.72 -1.51
N GLY A 49 -8.08 2.91 -1.66
CA GLY A 49 -7.04 3.16 -2.68
C GLY A 49 -5.80 2.32 -2.45
N LEU A 50 -5.36 2.21 -1.19
CA LEU A 50 -4.22 1.42 -0.79
C LEU A 50 -4.44 -0.09 -1.05
N GLU A 51 -5.63 -0.62 -0.75
CA GLU A 51 -5.97 -2.03 -1.00
C GLU A 51 -6.05 -2.32 -2.50
N LEU A 52 -6.69 -1.47 -3.29
CA LEU A 52 -6.76 -1.64 -4.74
C LEU A 52 -5.36 -1.69 -5.37
N GLN A 53 -4.46 -0.80 -4.96
CA GLN A 53 -3.06 -0.82 -5.36
C GLN A 53 -2.37 -2.12 -4.93
N ALA A 54 -2.53 -2.52 -3.66
CA ALA A 54 -1.82 -3.65 -3.08
C ALA A 54 -2.24 -4.97 -3.74
N LEU A 55 -3.53 -5.25 -3.85
CA LEU A 55 -4.07 -6.47 -4.47
C LEU A 55 -3.62 -6.60 -5.93
N SER A 56 -3.61 -5.48 -6.67
CA SER A 56 -3.10 -5.45 -8.04
C SER A 56 -1.62 -5.85 -8.12
N LEU A 57 -0.79 -5.34 -7.21
CA LEU A 57 0.64 -5.66 -7.17
C LEU A 57 0.90 -7.11 -6.72
N TYR A 58 0.12 -7.65 -5.79
CA TYR A 58 0.23 -9.07 -5.39
C TYR A 58 -0.03 -9.99 -6.59
N ALA A 59 -1.07 -9.71 -7.37
CA ALA A 59 -1.39 -10.46 -8.57
C ALA A 59 -0.29 -10.30 -9.64
N MET A 60 0.29 -9.10 -9.79
CA MET A 60 1.38 -8.86 -10.75
C MET A 60 2.64 -9.66 -10.43
N VAL A 61 2.99 -9.83 -9.14
CA VAL A 61 4.13 -10.66 -8.74
C VAL A 61 3.91 -12.12 -9.15
N ALA A 62 2.67 -12.61 -9.12
CA ALA A 62 2.28 -13.97 -9.47
C ALA A 62 2.09 -14.21 -10.98
N LEU A 63 2.29 -13.23 -11.86
CA LEU A 63 2.03 -13.37 -13.30
C LEU A 63 2.83 -14.50 -13.98
N ARG A 64 4.04 -14.80 -13.51
CA ARG A 64 4.81 -15.94 -13.99
C ARG A 64 4.42 -17.21 -13.23
N ARG A 65 3.29 -17.78 -13.59
CA ARG A 65 2.65 -18.92 -12.90
C ARG A 65 3.50 -20.19 -12.89
N ASP A 66 4.38 -20.36 -13.87
CA ASP A 66 5.25 -21.54 -14.00
C ASP A 66 6.58 -21.39 -13.26
N HIS A 67 6.78 -20.29 -12.54
CA HIS A 67 8.03 -20.02 -11.87
C HIS A 67 7.85 -20.05 -10.34
N THR A 68 8.33 -21.11 -9.70
CA THR A 68 8.15 -21.35 -8.26
C THR A 68 8.56 -20.17 -7.38
N ARG A 69 9.68 -19.49 -7.72
CA ARG A 69 10.14 -18.31 -6.98
C ARG A 69 9.16 -17.13 -7.06
N SER A 70 8.50 -16.92 -8.21
CA SER A 70 7.48 -15.86 -8.34
C SER A 70 6.25 -16.16 -7.50
N ILE A 71 5.83 -17.42 -7.47
CA ILE A 71 4.68 -17.84 -6.65
C ILE A 71 5.00 -17.68 -5.16
N GLU A 72 6.18 -18.13 -4.73
CA GLU A 72 6.64 -17.97 -3.34
C GLU A 72 6.71 -16.48 -2.94
N ALA A 73 7.31 -15.64 -3.78
CA ALA A 73 7.38 -14.20 -3.55
C ALA A 73 5.99 -13.56 -3.46
N ALA A 74 5.07 -13.96 -4.34
CA ALA A 74 3.69 -13.47 -4.33
C ALA A 74 2.95 -13.87 -3.04
N MET A 75 3.10 -15.12 -2.59
CA MET A 75 2.50 -15.60 -1.36
C MET A 75 3.04 -14.87 -0.13
N LYS A 76 4.36 -14.70 -0.03
CA LYS A 76 4.98 -13.93 1.05
C LYS A 76 4.50 -12.48 1.05
N TYR A 77 4.45 -11.85 -0.13
CA TYR A 77 4.01 -10.47 -0.27
C TYR A 77 2.54 -10.30 0.13
N PHE A 78 1.69 -11.22 -0.31
CA PHE A 78 0.26 -11.22 0.03
C PHE A 78 0.04 -11.42 1.53
N ILE A 79 0.64 -12.43 2.15
CA ILE A 79 0.43 -12.74 3.57
C ILE A 79 0.93 -11.60 4.46
N LEU A 80 2.16 -11.16 4.25
CA LEU A 80 2.73 -10.06 5.04
C LEU A 80 2.01 -8.74 4.79
N GLY A 81 1.60 -8.50 3.55
CA GLY A 81 0.81 -7.34 3.17
C GLY A 81 -0.58 -7.33 3.79
N ALA A 82 -1.27 -8.48 3.85
CA ALA A 82 -2.57 -8.60 4.49
C ALA A 82 -2.50 -8.35 6.00
N ILE A 83 -1.45 -8.84 6.67
CA ILE A 83 -1.20 -8.55 8.09
C ILE A 83 -1.00 -7.04 8.29
N ALA A 84 -0.16 -6.40 7.49
CA ALA A 84 0.10 -4.97 7.58
C ALA A 84 -1.16 -4.13 7.29
N SER A 85 -1.98 -4.57 6.34
CA SER A 85 -3.28 -3.96 6.03
C SER A 85 -4.26 -4.08 7.20
N GLY A 86 -4.30 -5.24 7.84
CA GLY A 86 -5.10 -5.45 9.05
C GLY A 86 -4.67 -4.54 10.20
N LEU A 87 -3.36 -4.37 10.42
CA LEU A 87 -2.82 -3.43 11.43
C LEU A 87 -3.22 -1.98 11.10
N LEU A 88 -3.11 -1.58 9.84
CA LEU A 88 -3.50 -0.25 9.38
C LEU A 88 -5.00 0.00 9.63
N LEU A 89 -5.86 -0.95 9.23
CA LEU A 89 -7.30 -0.84 9.41
C LEU A 89 -7.68 -0.81 10.90
N PHE A 90 -7.02 -1.62 11.72
CA PHE A 90 -7.21 -1.59 13.17
C PHE A 90 -6.79 -0.24 13.75
N GLY A 91 -5.67 0.32 13.32
CA GLY A 91 -5.24 1.67 13.70
C GLY A 91 -6.28 2.74 13.32
N MET A 92 -6.82 2.67 12.10
CA MET A 92 -7.91 3.56 11.66
C MET A 92 -9.17 3.43 12.53
N SER A 93 -9.53 2.21 12.93
CA SER A 93 -10.69 1.98 13.80
C SER A 93 -10.51 2.57 15.20
N LEU A 94 -9.31 2.50 15.74
CA LEU A 94 -8.98 3.13 17.04
C LEU A 94 -9.03 4.66 16.95
N VAL A 95 -8.48 5.26 15.89
CA VAL A 95 -8.56 6.70 15.64
C VAL A 95 -10.02 7.13 15.49
N TYR A 96 -10.81 6.38 14.72
CA TYR A 96 -12.25 6.62 14.54
C TYR A 96 -12.99 6.58 15.87
N GLY A 97 -12.74 5.57 16.71
CA GLY A 97 -13.33 5.46 18.04
C GLY A 97 -12.93 6.61 18.98
N ALA A 98 -11.62 6.93 19.04
CA ALA A 98 -11.10 8.00 19.88
C ALA A 98 -11.61 9.40 19.49
N THR A 99 -11.89 9.61 18.21
CA THR A 99 -12.40 10.90 17.71
C THR A 99 -13.92 10.97 17.66
N GLY A 100 -14.64 9.99 18.24
CA GLY A 100 -16.10 9.99 18.25
C GLY A 100 -16.73 9.90 16.85
N GLY A 101 -16.17 9.07 15.98
CA GLY A 101 -16.74 8.75 14.67
C GLY A 101 -16.27 9.61 13.51
N SER A 102 -15.11 10.28 13.61
CA SER A 102 -14.58 11.08 12.50
C SER A 102 -13.64 10.27 11.61
N LEU A 103 -13.84 10.40 10.29
CA LEU A 103 -13.01 9.79 9.25
C LEU A 103 -12.20 10.82 8.46
N GLY A 104 -12.67 12.08 8.37
CA GLY A 104 -12.01 13.16 7.65
C GLY A 104 -10.75 13.65 8.35
N TYR A 105 -9.67 13.89 7.61
CA TYR A 105 -8.39 14.33 8.19
C TYR A 105 -8.51 15.64 8.96
N THR A 106 -9.20 16.62 8.38
CA THR A 106 -9.42 17.93 9.02
C THR A 106 -10.29 17.84 10.27
N GLU A 107 -11.28 16.96 10.28
CA GLU A 107 -12.14 16.73 11.45
C GLU A 107 -11.35 16.09 12.59
N ILE A 108 -10.55 15.08 12.28
CA ILE A 108 -9.67 14.40 13.23
C ILE A 108 -8.69 15.41 13.83
N ALA A 109 -7.99 16.19 12.98
CA ALA A 109 -7.05 17.21 13.42
C ALA A 109 -7.71 18.26 14.33
N ASN A 110 -8.88 18.77 13.96
CA ASN A 110 -9.61 19.75 14.77
C ASN A 110 -10.01 19.19 16.13
N LYS A 111 -10.44 17.93 16.21
CA LYS A 111 -10.82 17.29 17.48
C LYS A 111 -9.61 17.05 18.38
N VAL A 112 -8.44 16.74 17.81
CA VAL A 112 -7.20 16.62 18.56
C VAL A 112 -6.77 17.97 19.12
N VAL A 113 -6.75 19.01 18.27
CA VAL A 113 -6.32 20.37 18.69
C VAL A 113 -7.27 20.98 19.72
N SER A 114 -8.58 20.71 19.62
CA SER A 114 -9.59 21.24 20.54
C SER A 114 -9.67 20.53 21.89
N GLY A 115 -8.86 19.49 22.12
CA GLY A 115 -8.84 18.71 23.38
C GLY A 115 -10.05 17.76 23.57
N HIS A 116 -10.89 17.60 22.56
CA HIS A 116 -12.03 16.68 22.63
C HIS A 116 -11.66 15.21 22.81
N VAL A 117 -10.40 14.86 22.56
CA VAL A 117 -9.85 13.50 22.64
C VAL A 117 -9.00 13.26 23.89
N ASP A 118 -8.89 14.22 24.81
CA ASP A 118 -7.99 14.14 25.96
C ASP A 118 -8.25 12.90 26.85
N THR A 119 -9.50 12.55 27.07
CA THR A 119 -9.88 11.36 27.82
C THR A 119 -9.59 10.05 27.07
N GLN A 120 -9.46 10.10 25.77
CA GLN A 120 -9.21 8.95 24.88
C GLN A 120 -7.81 8.98 24.26
N MET A 121 -6.93 9.85 24.75
CA MET A 121 -5.57 10.01 24.26
C MET A 121 -4.79 8.70 24.15
N PRO A 122 -4.85 7.75 25.12
CA PRO A 122 -4.15 6.48 24.98
C PRO A 122 -4.63 5.64 23.80
N ILE A 123 -5.94 5.66 23.51
CA ILE A 123 -6.53 4.94 22.36
C ILE A 123 -6.09 5.59 21.06
N LEU A 124 -6.08 6.92 21.00
CA LEU A 124 -5.59 7.66 19.83
C LEU A 124 -4.12 7.36 19.55
N ILE A 125 -3.26 7.41 20.57
CA ILE A 125 -1.83 7.09 20.43
C ILE A 125 -1.65 5.65 19.92
N MET A 126 -2.37 4.68 20.48
CA MET A 126 -2.33 3.30 20.01
C MET A 126 -2.75 3.20 18.53
N GLY A 127 -3.83 3.90 18.15
CA GLY A 127 -4.27 3.97 16.76
C GLY A 127 -3.20 4.53 15.83
N LEU A 128 -2.53 5.61 16.22
CA LEU A 128 -1.43 6.19 15.46
C LEU A 128 -0.24 5.24 15.33
N VAL A 129 0.11 4.50 16.37
CA VAL A 129 1.18 3.49 16.31
C VAL A 129 0.88 2.42 15.27
N PHE A 130 -0.36 1.90 15.22
CA PHE A 130 -0.77 0.92 14.22
C PHE A 130 -0.82 1.51 12.81
N LEU A 131 -1.25 2.76 12.65
CA LEU A 131 -1.19 3.47 11.37
C LEU A 131 0.24 3.58 10.88
N VAL A 132 1.15 4.03 11.73
CA VAL A 132 2.59 4.15 11.40
C VAL A 132 3.18 2.79 11.03
N ALA A 133 2.85 1.71 11.76
CA ALA A 133 3.32 0.37 11.46
C ALA A 133 2.88 -0.11 10.06
N GLY A 134 1.60 0.09 9.71
CA GLY A 134 1.06 -0.26 8.38
C GLY A 134 1.70 0.55 7.25
N VAL A 135 1.91 1.84 7.46
CA VAL A 135 2.59 2.74 6.51
C VAL A 135 4.05 2.36 6.35
N ALA A 136 4.76 2.08 7.46
CA ALA A 136 6.16 1.67 7.46
C ALA A 136 6.36 0.36 6.66
N PHE A 137 5.43 -0.59 6.76
CA PHE A 137 5.43 -1.78 5.91
C PHE A 137 5.34 -1.41 4.42
N LYS A 138 4.43 -0.52 4.02
CA LYS A 138 4.27 -0.10 2.61
C LYS A 138 5.52 0.61 2.07
N LEU A 139 6.18 1.40 2.88
CA LEU A 139 7.45 2.02 2.54
C LEU A 139 8.63 1.04 2.53
N GLY A 140 8.49 -0.08 3.24
CA GLY A 140 9.58 -1.05 3.42
C GLY A 140 10.66 -0.55 4.39
N VAL A 141 10.25 0.18 5.43
CA VAL A 141 11.14 0.73 6.46
C VAL A 141 11.37 -0.31 7.57
N VAL A 142 12.55 -0.30 8.16
CA VAL A 142 12.89 -1.14 9.32
C VAL A 142 11.95 -0.81 10.50
N PRO A 143 11.39 -1.80 11.18
CA PRO A 143 11.59 -3.26 11.10
C PRO A 143 10.67 -3.98 10.09
N PHE A 144 9.78 -3.28 9.38
CA PHE A 144 8.74 -3.84 8.52
C PHE A 144 9.18 -4.12 7.08
N HIS A 145 10.49 -4.23 6.82
CA HIS A 145 11.09 -4.37 5.49
C HIS A 145 11.32 -5.82 5.03
N MET A 146 10.98 -6.82 5.84
CA MET A 146 11.29 -8.24 5.62
C MET A 146 10.80 -8.79 4.28
N TRP A 147 9.73 -8.23 3.74
CA TRP A 147 9.16 -8.64 2.45
C TRP A 147 9.98 -8.17 1.24
N VAL A 148 10.73 -7.08 1.38
CA VAL A 148 11.40 -6.40 0.25
C VAL A 148 12.42 -7.29 -0.46
N PRO A 149 13.38 -7.96 0.21
CA PRO A 149 14.37 -8.79 -0.47
C PRO A 149 13.73 -9.93 -1.24
N ASP A 150 12.81 -10.67 -0.62
CA ASP A 150 12.17 -11.85 -1.21
C ASP A 150 11.31 -11.49 -2.42
N VAL A 151 10.52 -10.41 -2.30
CA VAL A 151 9.64 -9.94 -3.38
C VAL A 151 10.44 -9.37 -4.55
N TYR A 152 11.49 -8.59 -4.27
CA TYR A 152 12.29 -7.99 -5.34
C TYR A 152 13.10 -9.03 -6.11
N GLN A 153 13.56 -10.07 -5.44
CA GLN A 153 14.31 -11.17 -6.07
C GLN A 153 13.38 -12.15 -6.82
N GLY A 154 12.20 -12.42 -6.27
CA GLY A 154 11.28 -13.41 -6.83
C GLY A 154 10.34 -12.88 -7.91
N SER A 155 10.05 -11.57 -7.94
CA SER A 155 9.15 -10.98 -8.93
C SER A 155 9.83 -10.77 -10.28
N PRO A 156 9.07 -10.76 -11.40
CA PRO A 156 9.60 -10.37 -12.71
C PRO A 156 10.16 -8.95 -12.65
N THR A 157 11.30 -8.70 -13.30
CA THR A 157 12.02 -7.40 -13.23
C THR A 157 11.16 -6.19 -13.60
N ALA A 158 10.26 -6.33 -14.59
CA ALA A 158 9.32 -5.26 -14.95
C ALA A 158 8.33 -4.94 -13.82
N VAL A 159 7.91 -5.96 -13.08
CA VAL A 159 7.03 -5.80 -11.89
C VAL A 159 7.81 -5.23 -10.72
N THR A 160 9.05 -5.69 -10.51
CA THR A 160 9.95 -5.12 -9.48
C THR A 160 10.16 -3.62 -9.68
N LEU A 161 10.40 -3.19 -10.93
CA LEU A 161 10.52 -1.77 -11.28
C LEU A 161 9.27 -0.98 -10.89
N MET A 162 8.10 -1.57 -11.14
CA MET A 162 6.83 -0.95 -10.80
C MET A 162 6.64 -0.84 -9.29
N ILE A 163 6.88 -1.92 -8.53
CA ILE A 163 6.76 -1.94 -7.07
C ILE A 163 7.75 -0.98 -6.39
N ALA A 164 8.96 -0.88 -6.93
CA ALA A 164 10.01 -0.05 -6.35
C ALA A 164 9.79 1.46 -6.54
N ALA A 165 9.06 1.88 -7.57
CA ALA A 165 8.93 3.29 -7.93
C ALA A 165 7.56 3.88 -7.54
N ALA A 166 6.50 3.48 -8.23
CA ALA A 166 5.22 4.16 -8.16
C ALA A 166 4.53 4.09 -6.78
N PRO A 167 4.42 2.91 -6.14
CA PRO A 167 3.80 2.78 -4.83
C PRO A 167 4.54 3.51 -3.72
N LYS A 168 5.86 3.61 -3.83
CA LYS A 168 6.67 4.32 -2.83
C LYS A 168 6.45 5.83 -2.86
N ILE A 169 6.34 6.40 -4.06
CA ILE A 169 5.99 7.82 -4.21
C ILE A 169 4.59 8.09 -3.64
N ALA A 170 3.62 7.23 -3.97
CA ALA A 170 2.26 7.37 -3.47
C ALA A 170 2.18 7.22 -1.94
N ALA A 171 2.90 6.27 -1.36
CA ALA A 171 2.99 6.09 0.08
C ALA A 171 3.67 7.27 0.78
N PHE A 172 4.68 7.88 0.17
CA PHE A 172 5.31 9.08 0.70
C PHE A 172 4.33 10.26 0.74
N VAL A 173 3.58 10.49 -0.35
CA VAL A 173 2.55 11.54 -0.38
C VAL A 173 1.46 11.26 0.66
N MET A 174 1.07 10.00 0.84
CA MET A 174 0.13 9.59 1.88
C MET A 174 0.62 9.99 3.27
N VAL A 175 1.90 9.74 3.59
CA VAL A 175 2.50 10.14 4.88
C VAL A 175 2.39 11.63 5.09
N VAL A 176 2.80 12.43 4.11
CA VAL A 176 2.77 13.91 4.19
C VAL A 176 1.34 14.45 4.39
N ARG A 177 0.31 13.71 3.93
CA ARG A 177 -1.08 14.14 4.07
C ARG A 177 -1.73 13.64 5.36
N LEU A 178 -1.21 12.57 5.95
CA LEU A 178 -1.79 11.94 7.14
C LEU A 178 -1.19 12.52 8.44
N PHE A 179 0.08 12.92 8.38
CA PHE A 179 0.86 13.46 9.49
C PHE A 179 1.33 14.89 9.25
#